data_5fbf5811f64dd776634c9ba7499820c0
#
_entry.id   5fbf5811f64dd776634c9ba7499820c0
#
_cell.length_a   1.000
_cell.length_b   1.000
_cell.length_c   1.000
_cell.angle_alpha   90.00
_cell.angle_beta   90.00
_cell.angle_gamma   90.00
#
_symmetry.space_group_name_H-M   'P 1'
#
loop_
_entity.id
_entity.type
_entity.pdbx_description
1 polymer ?
#
loop_
_entity_poly.entity_id
_entity_poly.type
_entity_poly.pdbx_seq_one_letter_code
_entity_poly.pdbx_strand_id
1 'polypeptide(L)'
;MKKRIVSMILALSMVLSILPVSAFADAGTSAAAAETTAAGTNEETTNPVVTIKIGADGLPEEQSGTGWSYDSSNNWLTITGVENAKKEYVFDGDASCKVAIATSSNEVYLRDGVVNGQLWIKNPNACVLGGSYAEAVLENGTIDGGTYGKLTENGGSV
;
A
#
# COMPACT_ATOMS: atom_id res chain seq x y z
N MET A 1 -9.36 -31.85 -38.81
CA MET A 1 -8.08 -32.47 -38.39
C MET A 1 -7.79 -31.99 -36.96
N LYS A 2 -7.74 -32.97 -36.06
CA LYS A 2 -7.55 -32.72 -34.62
C LYS A 2 -6.04 -32.62 -34.35
N LYS A 3 -5.57 -31.56 -33.69
CA LYS A 3 -4.25 -31.55 -33.07
C LYS A 3 -4.37 -31.30 -31.59
N ARG A 4 -4.10 -32.34 -30.85
CA ARG A 4 -3.99 -32.38 -29.39
C ARG A 4 -2.66 -31.73 -29.02
N ILE A 5 -2.71 -30.74 -28.09
CA ILE A 5 -1.51 -30.25 -27.43
C ILE A 5 -1.49 -30.85 -26.03
N VAL A 6 -0.46 -31.59 -25.82
CA VAL A 6 -0.16 -32.38 -24.62
C VAL A 6 0.25 -31.45 -23.52
N SER A 7 -0.43 -31.59 -22.39
CA SER A 7 -0.09 -30.97 -21.11
C SER A 7 1.21 -31.59 -20.58
N MET A 8 2.19 -30.78 -20.32
CA MET A 8 3.40 -31.18 -19.62
C MET A 8 3.42 -30.60 -18.24
N ILE A 9 2.98 -31.40 -17.30
CA ILE A 9 3.11 -31.13 -15.88
C ILE A 9 4.55 -31.44 -15.50
N LEU A 10 5.30 -30.45 -15.09
CA LEU A 10 6.59 -30.68 -14.45
C LEU A 10 6.46 -30.36 -12.96
N ALA A 11 6.37 -31.43 -12.20
CA ALA A 11 6.54 -31.41 -10.77
C ALA A 11 8.03 -31.24 -10.44
N LEU A 12 8.39 -30.24 -9.67
CA LEU A 12 9.75 -30.18 -9.12
C LEU A 12 9.71 -29.82 -7.64
N SER A 13 9.84 -30.88 -6.91
CA SER A 13 10.65 -31.15 -5.71
C SER A 13 10.89 -30.03 -4.69
N MET A 14 10.30 -30.30 -3.54
CA MET A 14 10.70 -29.82 -2.22
C MET A 14 12.19 -30.09 -1.96
N VAL A 15 12.91 -29.06 -1.58
CA VAL A 15 14.17 -29.20 -0.84
C VAL A 15 13.92 -28.68 0.58
N LEU A 16 13.75 -29.64 1.46
CA LEU A 16 13.69 -29.44 2.89
C LEU A 16 15.13 -29.41 3.42
N SER A 17 15.67 -28.24 3.68
CA SER A 17 16.96 -28.11 4.37
C SER A 17 16.73 -27.98 5.86
N ILE A 18 16.98 -29.07 6.57
CA ILE A 18 17.03 -29.16 8.02
C ILE A 18 18.39 -28.61 8.46
N LEU A 19 18.41 -27.51 9.20
CA LEU A 19 19.61 -27.02 9.86
C LEU A 19 19.70 -27.64 11.26
N PRO A 20 20.88 -28.14 11.66
CA PRO A 20 21.05 -28.73 13.00
C PRO A 20 21.13 -27.67 14.08
N VAL A 21 20.37 -27.88 15.13
CA VAL A 21 20.47 -27.15 16.39
C VAL A 21 21.74 -27.62 17.10
N SER A 22 22.72 -26.75 17.25
CA SER A 22 23.87 -26.99 18.11
C SER A 22 23.50 -26.55 19.52
N ALA A 23 23.31 -27.52 20.41
CA ALA A 23 23.23 -27.30 21.82
C ALA A 23 24.62 -26.97 22.37
N PHE A 24 24.78 -25.80 22.96
CA PHE A 24 25.87 -25.55 23.91
C PHE A 24 25.29 -25.48 25.31
N ALA A 25 25.52 -26.56 26.05
CA ALA A 25 25.50 -26.53 27.49
C ALA A 25 26.94 -26.26 27.95
N ASP A 26 27.15 -25.25 28.74
CA ASP A 26 28.12 -25.34 29.81
C ASP A 26 27.75 -24.44 30.99
N ALA A 27 28.02 -24.97 32.16
CA ALA A 27 27.59 -24.53 33.44
C ALA A 27 28.56 -23.48 34.02
N GLY A 28 28.01 -22.58 34.85
CA GLY A 28 28.88 -21.91 35.79
C GLY A 28 28.39 -20.57 36.34
N THR A 29 27.71 -20.64 37.48
CA THR A 29 27.91 -19.78 38.67
C THR A 29 27.45 -18.33 38.70
N SER A 30 26.40 -18.11 39.52
CA SER A 30 26.26 -17.08 40.57
C SER A 30 25.99 -15.61 40.22
N ALA A 31 24.78 -15.24 40.62
CA ALA A 31 24.40 -14.01 41.34
C ALA A 31 24.74 -12.64 40.76
N ALA A 32 23.69 -11.97 40.31
CA ALA A 32 23.28 -10.66 40.81
C ALA A 32 21.96 -10.24 40.16
N ALA A 33 20.99 -9.96 40.99
CA ALA A 33 19.72 -9.37 40.57
C ALA A 33 19.98 -7.98 39.99
N ALA A 34 19.65 -7.80 38.72
CA ALA A 34 19.43 -6.50 38.14
C ALA A 34 18.03 -6.55 37.53
N GLU A 35 17.11 -5.83 38.13
CA GLU A 35 15.83 -5.49 37.53
C GLU A 35 16.10 -4.78 36.21
N THR A 36 16.03 -5.50 35.13
CA THR A 36 15.98 -4.88 33.82
C THR A 36 14.51 -4.62 33.53
N THR A 37 14.11 -3.38 33.77
CA THR A 37 12.91 -2.80 33.24
C THR A 37 12.84 -3.14 31.75
N ALA A 38 11.93 -4.02 31.39
CA ALA A 38 11.60 -4.27 30.00
C ALA A 38 11.06 -2.95 29.43
N ALA A 39 11.95 -2.19 28.79
CA ALA A 39 11.53 -1.15 27.88
C ALA A 39 10.74 -1.86 26.77
N GLY A 40 9.42 -1.77 26.86
CA GLY A 40 8.55 -2.15 25.76
C GLY A 40 8.96 -1.33 24.56
N THR A 41 9.69 -1.93 23.65
CA THR A 41 9.78 -1.43 22.30
C THR A 41 8.37 -1.51 21.75
N ASN A 42 7.66 -0.38 21.76
CA ASN A 42 6.56 -0.17 20.85
C ASN A 42 7.16 -0.33 19.46
N GLU A 43 7.07 -1.52 18.89
CA GLU A 43 7.15 -1.68 17.46
C GLU A 43 5.95 -0.92 16.93
N GLU A 44 6.18 0.33 16.58
CA GLU A 44 5.29 1.09 15.70
C GLU A 44 5.21 0.25 14.43
N THR A 45 4.13 -0.48 14.29
CA THR A 45 3.83 -1.26 13.08
C THR A 45 3.60 -0.24 11.97
N THR A 46 4.70 0.24 11.38
CA THR A 46 4.65 1.10 10.22
C THR A 46 4.01 0.29 9.09
N ASN A 47 2.84 0.72 8.65
CA ASN A 47 2.20 0.12 7.49
C ASN A 47 3.17 0.18 6.31
N PRO A 48 3.33 -0.91 5.54
CA PRO A 48 4.24 -0.88 4.41
C PRO A 48 3.77 0.14 3.38
N VAL A 49 4.67 1.08 3.07
CA VAL A 49 4.43 2.18 2.14
C VAL A 49 4.62 1.70 0.70
N VAL A 50 3.67 1.98 -0.16
CA VAL A 50 3.73 1.78 -1.61
C VAL A 50 4.01 3.12 -2.26
N THR A 51 5.16 3.26 -2.90
CA THR A 51 5.51 4.46 -3.65
C THR A 51 5.09 4.31 -5.10
N ILE A 52 4.28 5.24 -5.60
CA ILE A 52 3.88 5.34 -6.99
C ILE A 52 4.72 6.45 -7.63
N LYS A 53 5.65 6.04 -8.48
CA LYS A 53 6.52 6.98 -9.18
C LYS A 53 5.78 7.66 -10.31
N ILE A 54 5.88 8.98 -10.35
CA ILE A 54 5.27 9.84 -11.37
C ILE A 54 6.39 10.46 -12.21
N GLY A 55 6.34 10.24 -13.50
CA GLY A 55 7.29 10.78 -14.45
C GLY A 55 7.15 12.30 -14.65
N ALA A 56 8.07 12.88 -15.37
CA ALA A 56 8.08 14.32 -15.68
C ALA A 56 6.87 14.80 -16.50
N ASP A 57 6.15 13.90 -17.14
CA ASP A 57 4.88 14.14 -17.85
C ASP A 57 3.65 14.15 -16.92
N GLY A 58 3.84 13.87 -15.63
CA GLY A 58 2.78 13.79 -14.64
C GLY A 58 2.00 12.46 -14.68
N LEU A 59 2.53 11.43 -15.33
CA LEU A 59 1.91 10.12 -15.45
C LEU A 59 2.71 9.06 -14.68
N PRO A 60 2.08 7.97 -14.21
CA PRO A 60 2.79 6.87 -13.59
C PRO A 60 3.83 6.26 -14.54
N GLU A 61 5.05 6.05 -14.04
CA GLU A 61 6.12 5.38 -14.80
C GLU A 61 5.80 3.93 -15.10
N GLU A 62 4.97 3.29 -14.27
CA GLU A 62 4.52 1.91 -14.41
C GLU A 62 3.01 1.86 -14.65
N GLN A 63 2.53 0.78 -15.30
CA GLN A 63 1.10 0.59 -15.57
C GLN A 63 0.36 -0.03 -14.39
N SER A 64 1.07 -0.63 -13.44
CA SER A 64 0.48 -1.23 -12.25
C SER A 64 1.53 -1.55 -11.20
N GLY A 65 1.07 -1.71 -9.96
CA GLY A 65 1.89 -2.12 -8.83
C GLY A 65 1.03 -2.70 -7.70
N THR A 66 1.57 -2.73 -6.51
CA THR A 66 0.91 -3.31 -5.35
C THR A 66 -0.37 -2.55 -4.99
N GLY A 67 -1.51 -3.12 -5.35
CA GLY A 67 -2.83 -2.56 -5.04
C GLY A 67 -3.21 -1.31 -5.84
N TRP A 68 -2.58 -1.08 -6.99
CA TRP A 68 -2.94 0.00 -7.90
C TRP A 68 -2.70 -0.37 -9.37
N SER A 69 -3.37 0.34 -10.28
CA SER A 69 -3.19 0.22 -11.73
C SER A 69 -3.45 1.56 -12.41
N TYR A 70 -2.84 1.75 -13.59
CA TYR A 70 -3.03 2.92 -14.42
C TYR A 70 -3.56 2.54 -15.80
N ASP A 71 -4.66 3.15 -16.19
CA ASP A 71 -5.27 3.03 -17.53
C ASP A 71 -4.93 4.28 -18.33
N SER A 72 -3.97 4.16 -19.24
CA SER A 72 -3.51 5.26 -20.09
C SER A 72 -4.57 5.71 -21.11
N SER A 73 -5.53 4.85 -21.46
CA SER A 73 -6.59 5.20 -22.42
C SER A 73 -7.60 6.19 -21.86
N ASN A 74 -7.84 6.11 -20.54
CA ASN A 74 -8.78 6.96 -19.82
C ASN A 74 -8.10 7.97 -18.90
N ASN A 75 -6.77 7.89 -18.78
CA ASN A 75 -5.96 8.69 -17.87
C ASN A 75 -6.37 8.55 -16.40
N TRP A 76 -6.64 7.31 -15.98
CA TRP A 76 -7.02 6.98 -14.61
C TRP A 76 -5.98 6.11 -13.90
N LEU A 77 -5.49 6.60 -12.77
CA LEU A 77 -4.80 5.80 -11.78
C LEU A 77 -5.81 5.33 -10.74
N THR A 78 -5.94 4.03 -10.56
CA THR A 78 -6.91 3.42 -9.64
C THR A 78 -6.17 2.71 -8.52
N ILE A 79 -6.45 3.09 -7.26
CA ILE A 79 -5.93 2.44 -6.06
C ILE A 79 -7.06 1.58 -5.49
N THR A 80 -6.83 0.27 -5.38
CA THR A 80 -7.79 -0.71 -4.85
C THR A 80 -7.37 -1.26 -3.48
N GLY A 81 -6.13 -0.97 -3.07
CA GLY A 81 -5.53 -1.58 -1.88
C GLY A 81 -5.17 -3.06 -2.08
N VAL A 82 -4.78 -3.69 -0.99
CA VAL A 82 -4.38 -5.11 -0.95
C VAL A 82 -5.25 -5.83 0.06
N GLU A 83 -5.75 -7.00 -0.32
CA GLU A 83 -6.61 -7.80 0.55
C GLU A 83 -5.91 -8.17 1.86
N ASN A 84 -6.63 -8.00 2.97
CA ASN A 84 -6.16 -8.29 4.33
C ASN A 84 -4.87 -7.55 4.75
N ALA A 85 -4.59 -6.40 4.12
CA ALA A 85 -3.43 -5.59 4.46
C ALA A 85 -3.76 -4.09 4.45
N LYS A 86 -3.29 -3.39 5.49
CA LYS A 86 -3.25 -1.93 5.48
C LYS A 86 -2.08 -1.49 4.61
N LYS A 87 -2.33 -0.60 3.65
CA LYS A 87 -1.30 -0.04 2.80
C LYS A 87 -1.37 1.47 2.78
N GLU A 88 -0.21 2.08 2.93
CA GLU A 88 -0.02 3.50 2.71
C GLU A 88 0.50 3.75 1.30
N TYR A 89 -0.05 4.74 0.62
CA TYR A 89 0.35 5.15 -0.72
C TYR A 89 0.92 6.55 -0.69
N VAL A 90 2.02 6.75 -1.41
CA VAL A 90 2.63 8.06 -1.64
C VAL A 90 2.90 8.23 -3.12
N PHE A 91 2.73 9.43 -3.65
CA PHE A 91 3.17 9.78 -4.99
C PHE A 91 4.56 10.41 -4.91
N ASP A 92 5.50 9.85 -5.67
CA ASP A 92 6.83 10.41 -5.89
C ASP A 92 6.80 11.16 -7.23
N GLY A 93 6.50 12.45 -7.15
CA GLY A 93 6.25 13.34 -8.26
C GLY A 93 4.80 13.87 -8.31
N ASP A 94 4.55 14.82 -9.23
CA ASP A 94 3.29 15.54 -9.37
C ASP A 94 2.38 14.85 -10.39
N ALA A 95 1.32 14.17 -9.92
CA ALA A 95 0.40 13.46 -10.80
C ALA A 95 -0.56 14.43 -11.53
N SER A 96 -0.55 14.42 -12.84
CA SER A 96 -1.50 15.14 -13.71
C SER A 96 -2.68 14.26 -14.14
N CYS A 97 -2.61 12.94 -13.92
CA CYS A 97 -3.70 12.02 -14.19
C CYS A 97 -4.83 12.16 -13.14
N LYS A 98 -5.96 11.58 -13.45
CA LYS A 98 -7.05 11.39 -12.47
C LYS A 98 -6.69 10.23 -11.57
N VAL A 99 -6.96 10.37 -10.28
CA VAL A 99 -6.71 9.34 -9.26
C VAL A 99 -8.03 8.93 -8.63
N ALA A 100 -8.31 7.62 -8.57
CA ALA A 100 -9.45 7.09 -7.87
C ALA A 100 -9.00 6.12 -6.78
N ILE A 101 -9.47 6.32 -5.55
CA ILE A 101 -9.46 5.27 -4.53
C ILE A 101 -10.78 4.51 -4.69
N ALA A 102 -10.71 3.38 -5.38
CA ALA A 102 -11.90 2.64 -5.81
C ALA A 102 -12.57 1.91 -4.64
N THR A 103 -13.87 1.73 -4.75
CA THR A 103 -14.65 0.97 -3.77
C THR A 103 -14.09 -0.44 -3.63
N SER A 104 -13.67 -0.77 -2.42
CA SER A 104 -13.18 -2.09 -2.03
C SER A 104 -13.37 -2.31 -0.53
N SER A 105 -13.17 -3.52 -0.06
CA SER A 105 -13.09 -3.83 1.37
C SER A 105 -11.70 -3.55 1.97
N ASN A 106 -10.72 -3.24 1.13
CA ASN A 106 -9.34 -3.06 1.54
C ASN A 106 -9.12 -1.70 2.21
N GLU A 107 -8.23 -1.67 3.20
CA GLU A 107 -7.81 -0.43 3.84
C GLU A 107 -6.76 0.28 2.98
N VAL A 108 -7.03 1.54 2.62
CA VAL A 108 -6.18 2.38 1.78
C VAL A 108 -5.90 3.69 2.48
N TYR A 109 -4.64 3.97 2.73
CA TYR A 109 -4.21 5.24 3.31
C TYR A 109 -3.42 6.02 2.27
N LEU A 110 -3.93 7.16 1.82
CA LEU A 110 -3.18 8.09 0.97
C LEU A 110 -2.46 9.07 1.88
N ARG A 111 -1.14 8.83 2.05
CA ARG A 111 -0.35 9.53 3.04
C ARG A 111 0.14 10.89 2.57
N ASP A 112 0.61 10.96 1.32
CA ASP A 112 1.19 12.17 0.74
C ASP A 112 1.21 12.09 -0.79
N GLY A 113 1.31 13.25 -1.41
CA GLY A 113 1.47 13.39 -2.85
C GLY A 113 0.84 14.66 -3.40
N VAL A 114 1.16 14.96 -4.64
CA VAL A 114 0.56 16.07 -5.38
C VAL A 114 -0.27 15.50 -6.53
N VAL A 115 -1.54 15.85 -6.59
CA VAL A 115 -2.44 15.50 -7.70
C VAL A 115 -3.01 16.77 -8.29
N ASN A 116 -2.46 17.16 -9.46
CA ASN A 116 -2.91 18.29 -10.24
C ASN A 116 -4.18 17.98 -11.07
N GLY A 117 -4.52 16.70 -11.21
CA GLY A 117 -5.78 16.23 -11.73
C GLY A 117 -6.87 16.19 -10.65
N GLN A 118 -7.76 15.21 -10.77
CA GLN A 118 -8.84 14.98 -9.81
C GLN A 118 -8.56 13.77 -8.92
N LEU A 119 -8.73 13.91 -7.61
CA LEU A 119 -8.75 12.80 -6.66
C LEU A 119 -10.21 12.41 -6.37
N TRP A 120 -10.57 11.14 -6.57
CA TRP A 120 -11.89 10.63 -6.28
C TRP A 120 -11.85 9.54 -5.21
N ILE A 121 -12.49 9.76 -4.07
CA ILE A 121 -12.46 8.87 -2.91
C ILE A 121 -13.82 8.17 -2.81
N LYS A 122 -13.86 6.88 -3.17
CA LYS A 122 -15.06 6.03 -3.21
C LYS A 122 -15.02 4.87 -2.21
N ASN A 123 -13.84 4.59 -1.66
CA ASN A 123 -13.65 3.47 -0.75
C ASN A 123 -14.03 3.88 0.67
N PRO A 124 -14.99 3.19 1.34
CA PRO A 124 -15.38 3.51 2.71
C PRO A 124 -14.27 3.28 3.74
N ASN A 125 -13.27 2.46 3.42
CA ASN A 125 -12.12 2.15 4.26
C ASN A 125 -10.87 2.95 3.85
N ALA A 126 -11.03 3.99 3.03
CA ALA A 126 -9.94 4.89 2.68
C ALA A 126 -9.81 6.04 3.65
N CYS A 127 -8.56 6.45 3.88
CA CYS A 127 -8.23 7.66 4.63
C CYS A 127 -7.16 8.46 3.89
N VAL A 128 -7.43 9.74 3.63
CA VAL A 128 -6.45 10.68 3.10
C VAL A 128 -5.81 11.41 4.27
N LEU A 129 -4.52 11.18 4.49
CA LEU A 129 -3.78 11.70 5.65
C LEU A 129 -3.03 13.00 5.35
N GLY A 130 -2.73 13.27 4.08
CA GLY A 130 -1.94 14.44 3.69
C GLY A 130 -1.93 14.63 2.17
N GLY A 131 -1.06 15.52 1.70
CA GLY A 131 -0.87 15.80 0.28
C GLY A 131 -1.52 17.11 -0.20
N SER A 132 -1.41 17.36 -1.50
CA SER A 132 -1.97 18.54 -2.16
C SER A 132 -2.76 18.12 -3.40
N TYR A 133 -4.02 18.53 -3.46
CA TYR A 133 -4.99 18.09 -4.46
C TYR A 133 -5.66 19.29 -5.11
N ALA A 134 -5.58 19.42 -6.44
CA ALA A 134 -6.25 20.50 -7.14
C ALA A 134 -7.79 20.39 -7.01
N GLU A 135 -8.32 19.19 -7.19
CA GLU A 135 -9.74 18.88 -6.98
C GLU A 135 -9.88 17.53 -6.29
N ALA A 136 -10.75 17.45 -5.28
CA ALA A 136 -11.11 16.18 -4.66
C ALA A 136 -12.64 16.02 -4.58
N VAL A 137 -13.10 14.79 -4.78
CA VAL A 137 -14.49 14.37 -4.61
C VAL A 137 -14.52 13.25 -3.59
N LEU A 138 -15.19 13.48 -2.47
CA LEU A 138 -15.38 12.51 -1.40
C LEU A 138 -16.79 11.94 -1.50
N GLU A 139 -16.92 10.67 -1.89
CA GLU A 139 -18.17 9.92 -1.87
C GLU A 139 -18.26 9.04 -0.62
N ASN A 140 -17.12 8.46 -0.21
CA ASN A 140 -17.00 7.64 0.99
C ASN A 140 -15.57 7.77 1.56
N GLY A 141 -15.36 7.21 2.76
CA GLY A 141 -14.06 7.25 3.42
C GLY A 141 -13.87 8.49 4.28
N THR A 142 -12.63 8.80 4.59
CA THR A 142 -12.27 9.89 5.51
C THR A 142 -11.16 10.75 4.90
N ILE A 143 -11.25 12.04 5.11
CA ILE A 143 -10.18 13.00 4.91
C ILE A 143 -9.74 13.49 6.28
N ASP A 144 -8.51 13.19 6.68
CA ASP A 144 -7.91 13.57 7.97
C ASP A 144 -6.77 14.58 7.79
N GLY A 145 -6.50 15.00 6.56
CA GLY A 145 -5.47 15.98 6.24
C GLY A 145 -5.38 16.32 4.77
N GLY A 146 -4.39 17.15 4.44
CA GLY A 146 -4.12 17.59 3.07
C GLY A 146 -4.63 18.97 2.75
N THR A 147 -4.29 19.44 1.55
CA THR A 147 -4.69 20.74 0.99
C THR A 147 -5.49 20.52 -0.27
N TYR A 148 -6.60 21.22 -0.41
CA TYR A 148 -7.55 21.04 -1.50
C TYR A 148 -7.84 22.37 -2.18
N GLY A 149 -7.62 22.47 -3.49
CA GLY A 149 -8.05 23.63 -4.27
C GLY A 149 -9.57 23.69 -4.36
N LYS A 150 -10.20 22.52 -4.56
CA LYS A 150 -11.65 22.34 -4.49
C LYS A 150 -11.97 21.00 -3.87
N LEU A 151 -12.84 20.99 -2.86
CA LEU A 151 -13.36 19.77 -2.25
C LEU A 151 -14.88 19.71 -2.46
N THR A 152 -15.37 18.56 -2.97
CA THR A 152 -16.80 18.27 -3.11
C THR A 152 -17.13 17.06 -2.24
N GLU A 153 -17.99 17.26 -1.25
CA GLU A 153 -18.42 16.22 -0.33
C GLU A 153 -19.82 15.73 -0.72
N ASN A 154 -19.90 14.46 -1.14
CA ASN A 154 -21.14 13.74 -1.45
C ASN A 154 -21.43 12.67 -0.40
N GLY A 155 -20.49 12.42 0.50
CA GLY A 155 -20.53 11.44 1.60
C GLY A 155 -19.19 11.37 2.31
N GLY A 156 -19.02 10.39 3.21
CA GLY A 156 -17.79 10.25 3.98
C GLY A 156 -17.67 11.23 5.14
N SER A 157 -16.44 11.51 5.59
CA SER A 157 -16.12 12.39 6.72
C SER A 157 -14.87 13.24 6.44
N VAL A 158 -14.88 14.47 6.88
CA VAL A 158 -13.76 15.42 6.81
C VAL A 158 -13.43 15.89 8.22
#